data_e018a2bdb9b54fbf5352c56fb8e5f36b
#
_entry.id   e018a2bdb9b54fbf5352c56fb8e5f36b
#
_cell.length_a   1.000
_cell.length_b   1.000
_cell.length_c   1.000
_cell.angle_alpha   90.00
_cell.angle_beta   90.00
_cell.angle_gamma   90.00
#
_symmetry.space_group_name_H-M   'P 1'
#
loop_
_entity.id
_entity.type
_entity.pdbx_description
1 polymer ?
#
loop_
_entity_poly.entity_id
_entity_poly.type
_entity_poly.pdbx_seq_one_letter_code
_entity_poly.pdbx_strand_id
1 'polypeptide(L)'
;MQQDDLFDSAKVVTVPEDAARRAAELAEKLNRWNIEYYVNDNPSVPDSVYDAAFQELEKLESEYPSLKTPHSPTQRVGGEVRSDLAKITHRVPMLSIHTETDFSAQGAFAFDGRVRKELDLTDADRPVRYDCELKFDGLAVNLHYVNGRLTSAATRGDGTVGEDVTANVRTIRSIPLVVDAKAVPEAVSYTHLRAHETGAYL
;
A
#
# COMPACT_ATOMS: atom_id res chain seq x y z
N MET A 1 15.59 -33.37 -45.44
CA MET A 1 14.52 -33.06 -44.52
C MET A 1 15.08 -32.00 -43.59
N GLN A 2 14.91 -30.72 -44.00
CA GLN A 2 15.40 -29.54 -43.30
C GLN A 2 14.44 -29.21 -42.17
N GLN A 3 14.99 -29.15 -40.96
CA GLN A 3 14.34 -28.57 -39.79
C GLN A 3 14.51 -27.06 -39.91
N ASP A 4 13.46 -26.38 -40.32
CA ASP A 4 13.38 -24.92 -40.31
C ASP A 4 13.31 -24.42 -38.85
N ASP A 5 14.26 -23.54 -38.54
CA ASP A 5 14.40 -22.80 -37.29
C ASP A 5 13.16 -21.91 -37.04
N LEU A 6 12.35 -22.33 -36.09
CA LEU A 6 11.23 -21.55 -35.53
C LEU A 6 11.72 -20.76 -34.28
N PHE A 7 12.74 -19.93 -34.43
CA PHE A 7 13.02 -18.85 -33.50
C PHE A 7 12.58 -17.55 -34.15
N ASP A 8 11.31 -17.25 -33.97
CA ASP A 8 10.77 -15.92 -34.24
C ASP A 8 11.48 -14.95 -33.29
N SER A 9 12.44 -14.21 -33.84
CA SER A 9 13.18 -13.16 -33.15
C SER A 9 12.18 -12.07 -32.79
N ALA A 10 11.66 -12.06 -31.56
CA ALA A 10 10.94 -10.92 -31.02
C ALA A 10 11.82 -9.68 -31.24
N LYS A 11 11.42 -8.81 -32.17
CA LYS A 11 12.11 -7.54 -32.42
C LYS A 11 12.17 -6.79 -31.07
N VAL A 12 13.37 -6.68 -30.52
CA VAL A 12 13.63 -5.81 -29.39
C VAL A 12 13.36 -4.39 -29.85
N VAL A 13 12.15 -3.88 -29.52
CA VAL A 13 11.79 -2.51 -29.82
C VAL A 13 12.63 -1.63 -28.89
N THR A 14 13.63 -0.96 -29.46
CA THR A 14 14.45 -0.01 -28.69
C THR A 14 13.58 1.19 -28.31
N VAL A 15 13.44 1.43 -27.01
CA VAL A 15 12.70 2.59 -26.51
C VAL A 15 13.51 3.87 -26.80
N PRO A 16 12.94 4.86 -27.49
CA PRO A 16 13.58 6.16 -27.64
C PRO A 16 13.79 6.83 -26.27
N GLU A 17 14.92 7.52 -26.10
CA GLU A 17 15.28 8.16 -24.83
C GLU A 17 14.25 9.22 -24.39
N ASP A 18 13.70 9.95 -25.33
CA ASP A 18 12.65 10.94 -25.10
C ASP A 18 11.33 10.29 -24.63
N ALA A 19 10.94 9.13 -25.20
CA ALA A 19 9.78 8.36 -24.78
C ALA A 19 9.97 7.81 -23.35
N ALA A 20 11.14 7.28 -23.04
CA ALA A 20 11.46 6.79 -21.70
C ALA A 20 11.41 7.90 -20.65
N ARG A 21 12.02 9.06 -20.96
CA ARG A 21 11.97 10.23 -20.09
C ARG A 21 10.53 10.72 -19.89
N ARG A 22 9.76 10.83 -20.97
CA ARG A 22 8.38 11.28 -20.91
C ARG A 22 7.49 10.36 -20.09
N ALA A 23 7.62 9.06 -20.24
CA ALA A 23 6.89 8.08 -19.42
C ALA A 23 7.23 8.19 -17.93
N ALA A 24 8.51 8.38 -17.60
CA ALA A 24 8.94 8.58 -16.21
C ALA A 24 8.34 9.86 -15.60
N GLU A 25 8.37 10.99 -16.32
CA GLU A 25 7.77 12.26 -15.89
C GLU A 25 6.26 12.16 -15.67
N LEU A 26 5.55 11.45 -16.56
CA LEU A 26 4.11 11.23 -16.44
C LEU A 26 3.79 10.34 -15.24
N ALA A 27 4.53 9.25 -15.06
CA ALA A 27 4.34 8.35 -13.92
C ALA A 27 4.56 9.07 -12.58
N GLU A 28 5.59 9.92 -12.49
CA GLU A 28 5.87 10.72 -11.30
C GLU A 28 4.74 11.72 -11.00
N LYS A 29 4.29 12.47 -12.01
CA LYS A 29 3.18 13.43 -11.87
C LYS A 29 1.90 12.74 -11.44
N LEU A 30 1.51 11.65 -12.09
CA LEU A 30 0.29 10.90 -11.79
C LEU A 30 0.33 10.30 -10.38
N ASN A 31 1.47 9.75 -9.94
CA ASN A 31 1.61 9.26 -8.56
C ASN A 31 1.47 10.39 -7.54
N ARG A 32 2.05 11.57 -7.78
CA ARG A 32 1.88 12.74 -6.93
C ARG A 32 0.43 13.21 -6.88
N TRP A 33 -0.24 13.38 -8.02
CA TRP A 33 -1.65 13.81 -8.10
C TRP A 33 -2.59 12.79 -7.44
N ASN A 34 -2.28 11.48 -7.50
CA ASN A 34 -3.02 10.47 -6.75
C ASN A 34 -2.93 10.70 -5.24
N ILE A 35 -1.77 11.05 -4.71
CA ILE A 35 -1.60 11.37 -3.29
C ILE A 35 -2.38 12.64 -2.93
N GLU A 36 -2.26 13.68 -3.74
CA GLU A 36 -2.99 14.95 -3.54
C GLU A 36 -4.51 14.73 -3.49
N TYR A 37 -5.04 13.93 -4.41
CA TYR A 37 -6.47 13.64 -4.51
C TYR A 37 -6.97 12.67 -3.44
N TYR A 38 -6.35 11.48 -3.32
CA TYR A 38 -6.89 10.39 -2.49
C TYR A 38 -6.41 10.39 -1.03
N VAL A 39 -5.29 11.04 -0.74
CA VAL A 39 -4.70 11.07 0.61
C VAL A 39 -4.87 12.43 1.26
N ASN A 40 -4.61 13.51 0.51
CA ASN A 40 -4.61 14.87 1.06
C ASN A 40 -5.95 15.59 0.87
N ASP A 41 -6.90 15.02 0.08
CA ASP A 41 -8.16 15.66 -0.33
C ASP A 41 -7.97 17.11 -0.84
N ASN A 42 -6.85 17.31 -1.55
CA ASN A 42 -6.45 18.63 -2.05
C ASN A 42 -5.79 18.50 -3.43
N PRO A 43 -6.58 18.24 -4.50
CA PRO A 43 -6.06 18.07 -5.85
C PRO A 43 -5.49 19.39 -6.40
N SER A 44 -4.29 19.32 -6.95
CA SER A 44 -3.62 20.49 -7.58
C SER A 44 -3.98 20.67 -9.05
N VAL A 45 -4.64 19.70 -9.68
CA VAL A 45 -5.04 19.72 -11.10
C VAL A 45 -6.48 19.26 -11.29
N PRO A 46 -7.19 19.75 -12.32
CA PRO A 46 -8.49 19.23 -12.72
C PRO A 46 -8.40 17.78 -13.24
N ASP A 47 -9.50 17.02 -13.12
CA ASP A 47 -9.61 15.63 -13.60
C ASP A 47 -9.20 15.49 -15.07
N SER A 48 -9.58 16.45 -15.93
CA SER A 48 -9.24 16.42 -17.35
C SER A 48 -7.73 16.47 -17.63
N VAL A 49 -6.94 17.12 -16.78
CA VAL A 49 -5.48 17.15 -16.87
C VAL A 49 -4.89 15.83 -16.42
N TYR A 50 -5.44 15.24 -15.35
CA TYR A 50 -5.06 13.91 -14.90
C TYR A 50 -5.35 12.87 -15.97
N ASP A 51 -6.56 12.85 -16.53
CA ASP A 51 -7.00 11.88 -17.55
C ASP A 51 -6.13 11.97 -18.81
N ALA A 52 -5.81 13.17 -19.27
CA ALA A 52 -4.94 13.35 -20.43
C ALA A 52 -3.53 12.79 -20.19
N ALA A 53 -2.96 13.04 -19.02
CA ALA A 53 -1.65 12.52 -18.65
C ALA A 53 -1.67 10.97 -18.49
N PHE A 54 -2.76 10.43 -17.95
CA PHE A 54 -2.94 8.98 -17.80
C PHE A 54 -3.03 8.29 -19.15
N GLN A 55 -3.83 8.81 -20.07
CA GLN A 55 -3.96 8.28 -21.45
C GLN A 55 -2.64 8.37 -22.23
N GLU A 56 -1.87 9.44 -22.05
CA GLU A 56 -0.56 9.59 -22.68
C GLU A 56 0.42 8.51 -22.15
N LEU A 57 0.45 8.27 -20.84
CA LEU A 57 1.28 7.23 -20.25
C LEU A 57 0.86 5.83 -20.72
N GLU A 58 -0.44 5.54 -20.73
CA GLU A 58 -0.98 4.26 -21.21
C GLU A 58 -0.60 3.99 -22.66
N LYS A 59 -0.65 5.02 -23.51
CA LYS A 59 -0.22 4.94 -24.91
C LYS A 59 1.26 4.62 -25.04
N LEU A 60 2.13 5.31 -24.29
CA LEU A 60 3.58 5.07 -24.30
C LEU A 60 3.91 3.66 -23.82
N GLU A 61 3.25 3.17 -22.78
CA GLU A 61 3.43 1.82 -22.26
C GLU A 61 2.87 0.74 -23.19
N SER A 62 1.85 1.06 -24.00
CA SER A 62 1.33 0.16 -25.04
C SER A 62 2.28 0.07 -26.23
N GLU A 63 2.87 1.20 -26.63
CA GLU A 63 3.82 1.28 -27.74
C GLU A 63 5.18 0.67 -27.35
N TYR A 64 5.61 0.87 -26.11
CA TYR A 64 6.86 0.36 -25.54
C TYR A 64 6.62 -0.43 -24.26
N PRO A 65 6.27 -1.74 -24.34
CA PRO A 65 5.91 -2.55 -23.17
C PRO A 65 6.99 -2.61 -22.09
N SER A 66 8.26 -2.38 -22.43
CA SER A 66 9.37 -2.34 -21.47
C SER A 66 9.32 -1.12 -20.53
N LEU A 67 8.54 -0.08 -20.84
CA LEU A 67 8.29 1.06 -19.95
C LEU A 67 7.29 0.73 -18.84
N LYS A 68 6.51 -0.33 -19.02
CA LYS A 68 5.48 -0.77 -18.08
C LYS A 68 6.11 -1.35 -16.83
N THR A 69 6.08 -0.59 -15.75
CA THR A 69 6.64 -1.01 -14.47
C THR A 69 5.55 -1.39 -13.46
N PRO A 70 5.83 -2.26 -12.49
CA PRO A 70 4.87 -2.59 -11.43
C PRO A 70 4.40 -1.38 -10.60
N HIS A 71 5.11 -0.27 -10.68
CA HIS A 71 4.82 0.98 -9.95
C HIS A 71 4.17 2.05 -10.83
N SER A 72 3.89 1.75 -12.09
CA SER A 72 3.16 2.66 -12.96
C SER A 72 1.72 2.84 -12.46
N PRO A 73 1.19 4.07 -12.47
CA PRO A 73 -0.22 4.32 -12.18
C PRO A 73 -1.20 3.52 -13.06
N THR A 74 -0.79 3.14 -14.27
CA THR A 74 -1.59 2.33 -15.21
C THR A 74 -1.75 0.88 -14.75
N GLN A 75 -0.90 0.39 -13.82
CA GLN A 75 -0.93 -0.98 -13.29
C GLN A 75 -1.85 -1.15 -12.08
N ARG A 76 -2.71 -0.18 -11.79
CA ARG A 76 -3.70 -0.26 -10.71
C ARG A 76 -4.94 -1.09 -11.05
N VAL A 77 -5.03 -1.64 -12.26
CA VAL A 77 -6.13 -2.53 -12.64
C VAL A 77 -5.91 -3.90 -12.04
N GLY A 78 -6.89 -4.41 -11.31
CA GLY A 78 -6.84 -5.75 -10.70
C GLY A 78 -6.65 -6.83 -11.76
N GLY A 79 -5.64 -7.69 -11.55
CA GLY A 79 -5.50 -8.92 -12.31
C GLY A 79 -6.60 -9.93 -11.94
N GLU A 80 -6.67 -11.04 -12.67
CA GLU A 80 -7.59 -12.15 -12.40
C GLU A 80 -7.59 -12.55 -10.93
N VAL A 81 -8.78 -12.85 -10.39
CA VAL A 81 -8.95 -13.36 -9.02
C VAL A 81 -8.18 -14.67 -8.90
N ARG A 82 -7.05 -14.68 -8.19
CA ARG A 82 -6.27 -15.87 -7.91
C ARG A 82 -6.90 -16.64 -6.77
N SER A 83 -7.20 -17.91 -7.00
CA SER A 83 -7.75 -18.81 -5.99
C SER A 83 -6.73 -19.25 -4.93
N ASP A 84 -5.43 -19.17 -5.26
CA ASP A 84 -4.33 -19.53 -4.36
C ASP A 84 -3.39 -18.33 -4.19
N LEU A 85 -3.58 -17.57 -3.11
CA LEU A 85 -2.70 -16.49 -2.75
C LEU A 85 -1.39 -17.06 -2.17
N ALA A 86 -0.27 -16.57 -2.71
CA ALA A 86 1.05 -16.89 -2.15
C ALA A 86 1.14 -16.42 -0.70
N LYS A 87 2.03 -17.03 0.07
CA LYS A 87 2.25 -16.66 1.47
C LYS A 87 3.48 -15.78 1.61
N ILE A 88 3.37 -14.76 2.47
CA ILE A 88 4.46 -13.85 2.82
C ILE A 88 4.71 -13.93 4.32
N THR A 89 5.97 -14.17 4.71
CA THR A 89 6.40 -14.06 6.10
C THR A 89 6.65 -12.60 6.45
N HIS A 90 6.03 -12.13 7.53
CA HIS A 90 6.22 -10.77 8.03
C HIS A 90 7.63 -10.58 8.58
N ARG A 91 8.29 -9.47 8.23
CA ARG A 91 9.60 -9.11 8.79
C ARG A 91 9.52 -8.75 10.27
N VAL A 92 8.39 -8.16 10.66
CA VAL A 92 8.03 -7.88 12.06
C VAL A 92 6.66 -8.51 12.29
N PRO A 93 6.47 -9.32 13.33
CA PRO A 93 5.19 -9.95 13.62
C PRO A 93 4.06 -8.92 13.76
N MET A 94 2.91 -9.22 13.17
CA MET A 94 1.69 -8.41 13.29
C MET A 94 0.93 -8.83 14.54
N LEU A 95 1.20 -8.16 15.65
CA LEU A 95 0.57 -8.46 16.93
C LEU A 95 -0.88 -7.95 16.99
N SER A 96 -1.68 -8.55 17.86
CA SER A 96 -2.99 -8.05 18.24
C SER A 96 -2.85 -7.17 19.47
N ILE A 97 -3.66 -6.10 19.54
CA ILE A 97 -3.81 -5.33 20.78
C ILE A 97 -4.62 -6.14 21.79
N HIS A 98 -4.29 -5.98 23.08
CA HIS A 98 -5.07 -6.56 24.14
C HIS A 98 -6.46 -5.90 24.19
N THR A 99 -7.52 -6.73 24.26
CA THR A 99 -8.89 -6.23 24.36
C THR A 99 -9.33 -6.31 25.81
N GLU A 100 -9.80 -5.18 26.37
CA GLU A 100 -10.52 -5.18 27.64
C GLU A 100 -11.98 -5.59 27.38
N THR A 101 -12.43 -6.55 28.16
CA THR A 101 -13.78 -7.10 28.04
C THR A 101 -14.76 -6.54 29.08
N ASP A 102 -14.26 -5.87 30.12
CA ASP A 102 -15.07 -5.15 31.09
C ASP A 102 -15.30 -3.71 30.61
N PHE A 103 -16.51 -3.43 30.16
CA PHE A 103 -16.94 -2.11 29.67
C PHE A 103 -17.40 -1.17 30.80
N SER A 104 -17.26 -1.55 32.07
CA SER A 104 -17.56 -0.71 33.21
C SER A 104 -16.37 0.24 33.53
N ALA A 105 -16.58 1.13 34.47
CA ALA A 105 -15.51 1.98 35.00
C ALA A 105 -14.33 1.16 35.59
N GLN A 106 -14.64 -0.05 36.12
CA GLN A 106 -13.62 -0.95 36.65
C GLN A 106 -12.66 -1.45 35.56
N GLY A 107 -13.17 -1.74 34.35
CA GLY A 107 -12.31 -2.09 33.21
C GLY A 107 -11.35 -0.96 32.83
N ALA A 108 -11.82 0.28 32.84
CA ALA A 108 -10.96 1.44 32.59
C ALA A 108 -9.87 1.60 33.67
N PHE A 109 -10.21 1.44 34.95
CA PHE A 109 -9.25 1.48 36.05
C PHE A 109 -8.25 0.32 35.97
N ALA A 110 -8.71 -0.88 35.63
CA ALA A 110 -7.84 -2.03 35.46
C ALA A 110 -6.85 -1.82 34.28
N PHE A 111 -7.31 -1.21 33.18
CA PHE A 111 -6.44 -0.83 32.07
C PHE A 111 -5.38 0.19 32.50
N ASP A 112 -5.78 1.29 33.17
CA ASP A 112 -4.84 2.28 33.67
C ASP A 112 -3.82 1.67 34.64
N GLY A 113 -4.27 0.79 35.53
CA GLY A 113 -3.40 0.08 36.45
C GLY A 113 -2.34 -0.79 35.77
N ARG A 114 -2.71 -1.48 34.66
CA ARG A 114 -1.73 -2.23 33.85
C ARG A 114 -0.73 -1.31 33.18
N VAL A 115 -1.19 -0.22 32.57
CA VAL A 115 -0.30 0.76 31.91
C VAL A 115 0.68 1.36 32.92
N ARG A 116 0.20 1.76 34.09
CA ARG A 116 1.06 2.30 35.16
C ARG A 116 2.11 1.29 35.61
N LYS A 117 1.70 0.02 35.78
CA LYS A 117 2.62 -1.06 36.15
C LYS A 117 3.71 -1.28 35.09
N GLU A 118 3.36 -1.31 33.81
CA GLU A 118 4.34 -1.46 32.72
C GLU A 118 5.29 -0.27 32.57
N LEU A 119 4.86 0.91 33.01
CA LEU A 119 5.67 2.13 33.00
C LEU A 119 6.40 2.39 34.34
N ASP A 120 6.33 1.47 35.30
CA ASP A 120 6.88 1.61 36.66
C ASP A 120 6.41 2.90 37.38
N LEU A 121 5.15 3.31 37.11
CA LEU A 121 4.54 4.48 37.72
C LEU A 121 3.83 4.14 39.03
N THR A 122 3.89 5.07 39.96
CA THR A 122 3.23 5.00 41.29
C THR A 122 2.05 5.99 41.36
N ASP A 123 1.27 5.96 42.45
CA ASP A 123 0.18 6.90 42.67
C ASP A 123 0.65 8.34 42.91
N ALA A 124 1.93 8.51 43.19
CA ALA A 124 2.55 9.84 43.34
C ALA A 124 2.92 10.48 41.99
N ASP A 125 2.93 9.71 40.93
CA ASP A 125 3.28 10.19 39.61
C ASP A 125 2.09 10.90 38.93
N ARG A 126 2.38 11.70 37.91
CA ARG A 126 1.34 12.37 37.10
C ARG A 126 0.38 11.37 36.50
N PRO A 127 -0.89 11.75 36.35
CA PRO A 127 -1.85 10.93 35.57
C PRO A 127 -1.34 10.63 34.18
N VAL A 128 -1.53 9.37 33.72
CA VAL A 128 -1.24 8.99 32.34
C VAL A 128 -2.23 9.71 31.44
N ARG A 129 -1.73 10.26 30.33
CA ARG A 129 -2.58 10.86 29.30
C ARG A 129 -2.84 9.82 28.21
N TYR A 130 -4.09 9.65 27.84
CA TYR A 130 -4.55 8.73 26.82
C TYR A 130 -5.09 9.49 25.62
N ASP A 131 -4.69 9.07 24.43
CA ASP A 131 -5.37 9.42 23.21
C ASP A 131 -6.36 8.30 22.87
N CYS A 132 -7.60 8.69 22.56
CA CYS A 132 -8.67 7.75 22.27
C CYS A 132 -9.11 7.88 20.82
N GLU A 133 -9.16 6.77 20.12
CA GLU A 133 -9.63 6.69 18.74
C GLU A 133 -10.58 5.51 18.53
N LEU A 134 -11.38 5.56 17.48
CA LEU A 134 -12.26 4.46 17.13
C LEU A 134 -11.44 3.27 16.64
N LYS A 135 -11.76 2.08 17.15
CA LYS A 135 -11.23 0.84 16.60
C LYS A 135 -12.11 0.37 15.47
N PHE A 136 -11.66 0.61 14.24
CA PHE A 136 -12.35 0.12 13.05
C PHE A 136 -12.09 -1.37 12.85
N ASP A 137 -13.12 -2.13 12.50
CA ASP A 137 -13.00 -3.51 12.09
C ASP A 137 -12.68 -3.60 10.60
N GLY A 138 -11.96 -4.65 10.19
CA GLY A 138 -11.56 -4.88 8.81
C GLY A 138 -10.30 -5.73 8.72
N LEU A 139 -9.85 -5.99 7.50
CA LEU A 139 -8.60 -6.71 7.26
C LEU A 139 -7.40 -5.86 7.67
N ALA A 140 -6.56 -6.42 8.55
CA ALA A 140 -5.25 -5.87 8.83
C ALA A 140 -4.29 -6.28 7.71
N VAL A 141 -3.66 -5.29 7.07
CA VAL A 141 -2.74 -5.49 5.96
C VAL A 141 -1.41 -4.84 6.28
N ASN A 142 -0.32 -5.56 6.05
CA ASN A 142 1.04 -5.04 6.10
C ASN A 142 1.42 -4.53 4.71
N LEU A 143 1.87 -3.28 4.61
CA LEU A 143 2.42 -2.69 3.39
C LEU A 143 3.92 -2.56 3.54
N HIS A 144 4.66 -3.14 2.60
CA HIS A 144 6.11 -3.09 2.59
C HIS A 144 6.61 -2.20 1.45
N TYR A 145 7.31 -1.15 1.84
CA TYR A 145 7.96 -0.23 0.91
C TYR A 145 9.48 -0.39 1.00
N VAL A 146 10.15 -0.38 -0.14
CA VAL A 146 11.62 -0.34 -0.25
C VAL A 146 11.98 0.84 -1.12
N ASN A 147 12.85 1.70 -0.62
CA ASN A 147 13.24 2.94 -1.29
C ASN A 147 12.03 3.77 -1.79
N GLY A 148 11.00 3.86 -0.94
CA GLY A 148 9.77 4.59 -1.23
C GLY A 148 8.82 3.90 -2.23
N ARG A 149 9.08 2.67 -2.67
CA ARG A 149 8.23 1.93 -3.63
C ARG A 149 7.52 0.76 -2.95
N LEU A 150 6.20 0.64 -3.17
CA LEU A 150 5.42 -0.50 -2.68
C LEU A 150 5.90 -1.79 -3.35
N THR A 151 6.54 -2.67 -2.57
CA THR A 151 7.08 -3.95 -3.05
C THR A 151 6.14 -5.11 -2.79
N SER A 152 5.52 -5.14 -1.61
CA SER A 152 4.56 -6.19 -1.25
C SER A 152 3.51 -5.70 -0.26
N ALA A 153 2.37 -6.40 -0.25
CA ALA A 153 1.33 -6.24 0.75
C ALA A 153 0.84 -7.62 1.19
N ALA A 154 0.66 -7.82 2.48
CA ALA A 154 0.22 -9.10 3.03
C ALA A 154 -0.88 -8.92 4.09
N THR A 155 -1.85 -9.83 4.15
CA THR A 155 -2.80 -9.91 5.26
C THR A 155 -2.06 -10.29 6.54
N ARG A 156 -2.67 -10.02 7.71
CA ARG A 156 -2.06 -10.41 8.99
C ARG A 156 -1.83 -11.93 9.09
N GLY A 157 -2.76 -12.74 8.58
CA GLY A 157 -2.73 -14.18 8.77
C GLY A 157 -2.71 -14.55 10.27
N ASP A 158 -1.77 -15.41 10.65
CA ASP A 158 -1.52 -15.79 12.05
C ASP A 158 -0.63 -14.80 12.83
N GLY A 159 -0.24 -13.71 12.18
CA GLY A 159 0.67 -12.70 12.70
C GLY A 159 2.12 -12.90 12.30
N THR A 160 2.51 -14.10 11.87
CA THR A 160 3.86 -14.42 11.37
C THR A 160 3.85 -14.58 9.85
N VAL A 161 2.80 -15.23 9.30
CA VAL A 161 2.63 -15.48 7.88
C VAL A 161 1.26 -15.00 7.43
N GLY A 162 1.22 -14.16 6.41
CA GLY A 162 -0.01 -13.68 5.77
C GLY A 162 -0.11 -14.12 4.31
N GLU A 163 -1.20 -13.75 3.66
CA GLU A 163 -1.45 -13.98 2.24
C GLU A 163 -0.99 -12.75 1.44
N ASP A 164 -0.33 -12.99 0.30
CA ASP A 164 0.08 -11.93 -0.62
C ASP A 164 -1.13 -11.31 -1.32
N VAL A 165 -1.45 -10.09 -0.92
CA VAL A 165 -2.52 -9.28 -1.49
C VAL A 165 -1.99 -8.07 -2.26
N THR A 166 -0.73 -8.11 -2.69
CA THR A 166 -0.06 -6.99 -3.37
C THR A 166 -0.84 -6.52 -4.59
N ALA A 167 -1.33 -7.45 -5.42
CA ALA A 167 -2.10 -7.11 -6.60
C ALA A 167 -3.41 -6.39 -6.25
N ASN A 168 -4.11 -6.86 -5.21
CA ASN A 168 -5.36 -6.25 -4.73
C ASN A 168 -5.10 -4.85 -4.15
N VAL A 169 -4.07 -4.71 -3.33
CA VAL A 169 -3.71 -3.42 -2.70
C VAL A 169 -3.36 -2.37 -3.75
N ARG A 170 -2.72 -2.74 -4.85
CA ARG A 170 -2.41 -1.81 -5.95
C ARG A 170 -3.65 -1.22 -6.61
N THR A 171 -4.82 -1.85 -6.51
CA THR A 171 -6.09 -1.31 -7.03
C THR A 171 -6.67 -0.21 -6.12
N ILE A 172 -6.24 -0.14 -4.87
CA ILE A 172 -6.72 0.84 -3.89
C ILE A 172 -6.03 2.18 -4.16
N ARG A 173 -6.77 3.14 -4.69
CA ARG A 173 -6.22 4.42 -5.14
C ARG A 173 -5.66 5.28 -4.01
N SER A 174 -6.21 5.19 -2.80
CA SER A 174 -5.69 5.88 -1.61
C SER A 174 -4.38 5.31 -1.07
N ILE A 175 -3.92 4.15 -1.55
CA ILE A 175 -2.62 3.59 -1.18
C ILE A 175 -1.58 4.04 -2.20
N PRO A 176 -0.58 4.87 -1.81
CA PRO A 176 0.46 5.31 -2.72
C PRO A 176 1.31 4.12 -3.21
N LEU A 177 1.57 4.04 -4.52
CA LEU A 177 2.55 3.08 -5.06
C LEU A 177 3.99 3.56 -4.85
N VAL A 178 4.15 4.87 -4.70
CA VAL A 178 5.43 5.53 -4.45
C VAL A 178 5.24 6.60 -3.39
N VAL A 179 6.08 6.60 -2.38
CA VAL A 179 6.17 7.63 -1.34
C VAL A 179 7.52 8.34 -1.42
N ASP A 180 7.65 9.53 -0.85
CA ASP A 180 8.93 10.26 -0.86
C ASP A 180 9.99 9.48 -0.07
N ALA A 181 10.98 8.96 -0.79
CA ALA A 181 12.07 8.17 -0.20
C ALA A 181 12.94 8.98 0.78
N LYS A 182 12.91 10.33 0.71
CA LYS A 182 13.64 11.19 1.65
C LYS A 182 12.96 11.27 3.02
N ALA A 183 11.65 11.02 3.05
CA ALA A 183 10.85 11.06 4.28
C ALA A 183 10.79 9.71 5.00
N VAL A 184 11.30 8.63 4.41
CA VAL A 184 11.19 7.27 4.96
C VAL A 184 12.55 6.58 4.99
N PRO A 185 12.82 5.70 5.98
CA PRO A 185 14.00 4.84 5.99
C PRO A 185 14.08 3.96 4.75
N GLU A 186 15.28 3.42 4.43
CA GLU A 186 15.56 2.58 3.25
C GLU A 186 14.56 1.42 3.09
N ALA A 187 14.09 0.84 4.19
CA ALA A 187 12.99 -0.13 4.19
C ALA A 187 12.02 0.19 5.33
N VAL A 188 10.74 0.40 4.99
CA VAL A 188 9.67 0.65 5.94
C VAL A 188 8.61 -0.43 5.79
N SER A 189 8.21 -1.02 6.91
CA SER A 189 7.06 -1.89 7.00
C SER A 189 5.98 -1.19 7.81
N TYR A 190 4.88 -0.84 7.17
CA TYR A 190 3.70 -0.29 7.85
C TYR A 190 2.73 -1.41 8.17
N THR A 191 2.37 -1.54 9.43
CA THR A 191 1.58 -2.66 9.93
C THR A 191 0.09 -2.37 10.14
N HIS A 192 -0.44 -1.21 9.75
CA HIS A 192 -1.84 -0.89 10.01
C HIS A 192 -2.48 -0.08 8.89
N LEU A 193 -3.04 -0.78 7.89
CA LEU A 193 -4.21 -0.29 7.20
C LEU A 193 -5.35 -1.25 7.55
N ARG A 194 -6.29 -0.78 8.35
CA ARG A 194 -7.60 -1.43 8.42
C ARG A 194 -8.41 -0.89 7.26
N ALA A 195 -8.90 -1.78 6.41
CA ALA A 195 -9.89 -1.40 5.44
C ALA A 195 -11.09 -0.84 6.20
N HIS A 196 -11.49 0.39 5.92
CA HIS A 196 -12.82 0.85 6.22
C HIS A 196 -13.76 -0.13 5.51
N GLU A 197 -14.55 -0.87 6.26
CA GLU A 197 -15.75 -1.41 5.68
C GLU A 197 -16.63 -0.20 5.36
N THR A 198 -16.60 0.24 4.12
CA THR A 198 -17.74 0.94 3.56
C THR A 198 -18.85 -0.09 3.61
N GLY A 199 -19.73 0.04 4.61
CA GLY A 199 -20.88 -0.81 4.70
C GLY A 199 -21.53 -0.82 3.35
N ALA A 200 -21.59 -2.01 2.72
CA ALA A 200 -22.37 -2.21 1.54
C ALA A 200 -23.82 -1.98 1.99
N TYR A 201 -24.32 -0.80 1.75
CA TYR A 201 -25.75 -0.59 1.70
C TYR A 201 -26.22 -1.24 0.40
N LEU A 202 -26.53 -2.50 0.50
CA LEU A 202 -27.42 -3.18 -0.44
C LEU A 202 -28.87 -2.89 -0.06
#